data_4b431f54ff34aa575ffca24aab7f4be5
#
_entry.id   4b431f54ff34aa575ffca24aab7f4be5
#
_cell.length_a   1.000
_cell.length_b   1.000
_cell.length_c   1.000
_cell.angle_alpha   90.00
_cell.angle_beta   90.00
_cell.angle_gamma   90.00
#
_symmetry.space_group_name_H-M   'P 1'
#
loop_
_entity.id
_entity.type
_entity.pdbx_description
1 polymer ?
#
loop_
_entity_poly.entity_id
_entity_poly.type
_entity_poly.pdbx_seq_one_letter_code
_entity_poly.pdbx_strand_id
1 'polypeptide(L)'
;MPSASRTPRCHSYGVLVARHPGGGFNPPEPTTKGGPDYGRFIEAVRTLQDHARDVDAPDEVISEAADLIEKVSDLLAPFDTDEWSSPSGRRMDLPNRGNILAVPMSMSKTDDGRLRGWARFRRFHLGRNGAVHGGALGLLFDSVLGMTSAVLTGGPYQRTAYLHLDYRSIVPIDKQLQVDAGVDRVDGRKIFVSGSLCDGETLLTEAQGLFVLLKPCQP
;
A
#
# COMPACT_ATOMS: atom_id res chain seq x y z
N MET A 1 38.22 25.40 25.23
CA MET A 1 36.89 24.86 25.65
C MET A 1 36.24 24.21 24.42
N PRO A 2 36.03 22.89 24.41
CA PRO A 2 35.39 22.26 23.26
C PRO A 2 33.88 22.43 23.31
N SER A 3 33.31 22.88 22.22
CA SER A 3 31.88 23.05 21.99
C SER A 3 31.17 21.70 22.02
N ALA A 4 30.27 21.52 22.96
CA ALA A 4 29.40 20.33 23.02
C ALA A 4 28.43 20.33 21.85
N SER A 5 28.58 19.35 20.98
CA SER A 5 27.62 19.04 19.93
C SER A 5 26.30 18.59 20.58
N ARG A 6 25.29 19.43 20.52
CA ARG A 6 23.94 19.06 20.93
C ARG A 6 23.39 18.01 19.94
N THR A 7 23.36 16.77 20.36
CA THR A 7 22.55 15.72 19.71
C THR A 7 21.09 16.17 19.70
N PRO A 8 20.40 16.16 18.56
CA PRO A 8 18.99 16.52 18.53
C PRO A 8 18.17 15.54 19.37
N ARG A 9 17.40 16.06 20.33
CA ARG A 9 16.46 15.26 21.11
C ARG A 9 15.26 14.92 20.23
N CYS A 10 15.11 13.65 19.88
CA CYS A 10 13.90 13.16 19.25
C CYS A 10 12.72 13.25 20.25
N HIS A 11 11.70 14.02 19.93
CA HIS A 11 10.47 14.04 20.70
C HIS A 11 9.71 12.73 20.48
N SER A 12 9.46 12.00 21.56
CA SER A 12 8.69 10.76 21.54
C SER A 12 7.20 11.06 21.43
N TYR A 13 6.57 10.70 20.33
CA TYR A 13 5.15 10.41 20.36
C TYR A 13 4.97 9.04 21.03
N GLY A 14 4.50 9.05 22.21
CA GLY A 14 3.97 8.09 23.18
C GLY A 14 4.09 6.56 23.02
N VAL A 15 4.98 6.00 22.21
CA VAL A 15 5.29 4.56 22.18
C VAL A 15 6.79 4.37 22.04
N LEU A 16 7.38 3.58 22.94
CA LEU A 16 8.79 3.16 22.86
C LEU A 16 8.99 2.18 21.71
N VAL A 17 9.05 2.68 20.50
CA VAL A 17 9.49 1.91 19.34
C VAL A 17 11.02 1.91 19.32
N ALA A 18 11.63 0.73 19.17
CA ALA A 18 13.07 0.62 18.97
C ALA A 18 13.47 1.49 17.77
N ARG A 19 14.28 2.53 18.01
CA ARG A 19 14.59 3.54 16.98
C ARG A 19 15.63 3.01 16.02
N HIS A 20 15.24 2.92 14.73
CA HIS A 20 16.20 2.62 13.67
C HIS A 20 17.14 3.83 13.45
N PRO A 21 18.47 3.62 13.23
CA PRO A 21 19.41 4.72 13.00
C PRO A 21 19.08 5.56 11.75
N GLY A 22 18.26 5.04 10.80
CA GLY A 22 17.81 5.74 9.61
C GLY A 22 16.61 6.68 9.80
N GLY A 23 16.06 6.81 11.00
CA GLY A 23 14.88 7.65 11.25
C GLY A 23 13.92 7.04 12.26
N GLY A 24 12.76 7.69 12.49
CA GLY A 24 11.67 7.18 13.34
C GLY A 24 10.87 6.05 12.72
N PHE A 25 11.12 5.71 11.46
CA PHE A 25 10.41 4.66 10.74
C PHE A 25 11.10 3.31 10.89
N ASN A 26 10.36 2.33 11.39
CA ASN A 26 10.77 0.93 11.36
C ASN A 26 10.08 0.23 10.18
N PRO A 27 10.83 -0.31 9.20
CA PRO A 27 10.22 -1.11 8.16
C PRO A 27 9.59 -2.36 8.79
N PRO A 28 8.34 -2.69 8.43
CA PRO A 28 7.68 -3.86 8.97
C PRO A 28 8.40 -5.14 8.52
N GLU A 29 8.84 -5.95 9.49
CA GLU A 29 9.44 -7.25 9.19
C GLU A 29 8.39 -8.24 8.67
N PRO A 30 8.76 -9.14 7.74
CA PRO A 30 7.89 -10.22 7.28
C PRO A 30 7.36 -11.07 8.44
N THR A 31 6.12 -11.55 8.33
CA THR A 31 5.49 -12.38 9.35
C THR A 31 4.60 -13.46 8.76
N THR A 32 4.37 -14.52 9.50
CA THR A 32 3.36 -15.57 9.23
C THR A 32 2.15 -15.46 10.17
N LYS A 33 2.05 -14.38 10.97
CA LYS A 33 0.92 -14.15 11.86
C LYS A 33 -0.43 -14.23 11.12
N GLY A 34 -1.47 -14.66 11.82
CA GLY A 34 -2.77 -14.95 11.26
C GLY A 34 -2.87 -16.35 10.62
N GLY A 35 -1.76 -17.09 10.56
CA GLY A 35 -1.72 -18.48 10.12
C GLY A 35 -2.11 -18.68 8.64
N PRO A 36 -2.45 -19.93 8.25
CA PRO A 36 -2.76 -20.27 6.86
C PRO A 36 -4.05 -19.62 6.36
N ASP A 37 -4.99 -19.33 7.24
CA ASP A 37 -6.30 -18.76 6.90
C ASP A 37 -6.29 -17.23 6.75
N TYR A 38 -5.19 -16.55 7.05
CA TYR A 38 -5.15 -15.08 6.96
C TYR A 38 -5.42 -14.59 5.52
N GLY A 39 -4.90 -15.26 4.51
CA GLY A 39 -5.19 -14.94 3.11
C GLY A 39 -6.67 -15.10 2.77
N ARG A 40 -7.32 -16.17 3.25
CA ARG A 40 -8.76 -16.41 3.11
C ARG A 40 -9.58 -15.33 3.82
N PHE A 41 -9.17 -14.92 5.02
CA PHE A 41 -9.79 -13.84 5.78
C PHE A 41 -9.74 -12.50 5.01
N ILE A 42 -8.57 -12.09 4.52
CA ILE A 42 -8.40 -10.86 3.74
C ILE A 42 -9.27 -10.90 2.47
N GLU A 43 -9.33 -12.05 1.79
CA GLU A 43 -10.15 -12.18 0.58
C GLU A 43 -11.65 -12.15 0.89
N ALA A 44 -12.09 -12.70 2.01
CA ALA A 44 -13.48 -12.60 2.47
C ALA A 44 -13.88 -11.14 2.76
N VAL A 45 -13.02 -10.38 3.44
CA VAL A 45 -13.26 -8.94 3.70
C VAL A 45 -13.34 -8.15 2.39
N ARG A 46 -12.43 -8.40 1.44
CA ARG A 46 -12.47 -7.75 0.11
C ARG A 46 -13.75 -8.09 -0.66
N THR A 47 -14.20 -9.33 -0.58
CA THR A 47 -15.46 -9.76 -1.20
C THR A 47 -16.66 -9.09 -0.56
N LEU A 48 -16.65 -8.95 0.77
CA LEU A 48 -17.67 -8.19 1.49
C LEU A 48 -17.68 -6.71 1.04
N GLN A 49 -16.53 -6.08 0.87
CA GLN A 49 -16.43 -4.71 0.34
C GLN A 49 -17.02 -4.57 -1.06
N ASP A 50 -16.78 -5.57 -1.94
CA ASP A 50 -17.37 -5.59 -3.28
C ASP A 50 -18.90 -5.67 -3.23
N HIS A 51 -19.46 -6.54 -2.38
CA HIS A 51 -20.91 -6.64 -2.18
C HIS A 51 -21.48 -5.37 -1.56
N ALA A 52 -20.87 -4.86 -0.50
CA ALA A 52 -21.33 -3.64 0.18
C ALA A 52 -21.35 -2.41 -0.76
N ARG A 53 -20.50 -2.40 -1.79
CA ARG A 53 -20.47 -1.34 -2.81
C ARG A 53 -21.69 -1.36 -3.73
N ASP A 54 -22.22 -2.53 -4.06
CA ASP A 54 -23.19 -2.72 -5.13
C ASP A 54 -24.51 -3.36 -4.65
N VAL A 55 -24.68 -3.57 -3.33
CA VAL A 55 -25.87 -4.21 -2.79
C VAL A 55 -27.13 -3.35 -3.02
N ASP A 56 -28.18 -3.98 -3.51
CA ASP A 56 -29.56 -3.48 -3.56
C ASP A 56 -30.45 -4.62 -3.04
N ALA A 57 -30.66 -4.65 -1.74
CA ALA A 57 -31.36 -5.73 -1.05
C ALA A 57 -32.48 -5.19 -0.16
N PRO A 58 -33.51 -6.03 0.18
CA PRO A 58 -34.54 -5.66 1.15
C PRO A 58 -33.95 -5.24 2.50
N ASP A 59 -34.68 -4.36 3.22
CA ASP A 59 -34.22 -3.78 4.49
C ASP A 59 -33.88 -4.86 5.53
N GLU A 60 -34.64 -5.97 5.58
CA GLU A 60 -34.39 -7.08 6.50
C GLU A 60 -33.06 -7.77 6.22
N VAL A 61 -32.68 -7.89 4.94
CA VAL A 61 -31.40 -8.49 4.55
C VAL A 61 -30.24 -7.55 4.91
N ILE A 62 -30.44 -6.25 4.74
CA ILE A 62 -29.44 -5.25 5.16
C ILE A 62 -29.26 -5.27 6.67
N SER A 63 -30.38 -5.34 7.46
CA SER A 63 -30.31 -5.43 8.91
C SER A 63 -29.59 -6.70 9.38
N GLU A 64 -29.92 -7.86 8.80
CA GLU A 64 -29.25 -9.12 9.13
C GLU A 64 -27.74 -9.08 8.78
N ALA A 65 -27.39 -8.51 7.63
CA ALA A 65 -26.00 -8.35 7.22
C ALA A 65 -25.22 -7.44 8.18
N ALA A 66 -25.82 -6.34 8.64
CA ALA A 66 -25.23 -5.46 9.62
C ALA A 66 -24.94 -6.19 10.93
N ASP A 67 -25.94 -6.91 11.49
CA ASP A 67 -25.78 -7.71 12.72
C ASP A 67 -24.66 -8.75 12.62
N LEU A 68 -24.50 -9.39 11.45
CA LEU A 68 -23.45 -10.38 11.23
C LEU A 68 -22.06 -9.71 11.16
N ILE A 69 -21.94 -8.56 10.50
CA ILE A 69 -20.68 -7.82 10.40
C ILE A 69 -20.26 -7.28 11.77
N GLU A 70 -21.21 -6.78 12.57
CA GLU A 70 -20.95 -6.33 13.93
C GLU A 70 -20.45 -7.48 14.82
N LYS A 71 -21.04 -8.66 14.73
CA LYS A 71 -20.56 -9.86 15.44
C LYS A 71 -19.14 -10.25 15.05
N VAL A 72 -18.79 -10.13 13.75
CA VAL A 72 -17.41 -10.38 13.29
C VAL A 72 -16.47 -9.31 13.85
N SER A 73 -16.89 -8.06 13.88
CA SER A 73 -16.11 -6.96 14.46
C SER A 73 -15.83 -7.20 15.96
N ASP A 74 -16.87 -7.56 16.72
CA ASP A 74 -16.74 -7.87 18.15
C ASP A 74 -15.82 -9.08 18.42
N LEU A 75 -15.86 -10.09 17.55
CA LEU A 75 -14.95 -11.24 17.63
C LEU A 75 -13.49 -10.83 17.47
N LEU A 76 -13.20 -9.83 16.65
CA LEU A 76 -11.83 -9.40 16.33
C LEU A 76 -11.30 -8.34 17.29
N ALA A 77 -12.15 -7.49 17.84
CA ALA A 77 -11.77 -6.34 18.67
C ALA A 77 -10.81 -6.66 19.83
N PRO A 78 -10.93 -7.79 20.57
CA PRO A 78 -9.98 -8.13 21.64
C PRO A 78 -8.54 -8.40 21.16
N PHE A 79 -8.34 -8.56 19.84
CA PHE A 79 -7.07 -8.87 19.22
C PHE A 79 -6.46 -7.68 18.45
N ASP A 80 -7.04 -6.50 18.60
CA ASP A 80 -6.44 -5.28 18.04
C ASP A 80 -5.03 -5.09 18.57
N THR A 81 -4.14 -4.67 17.67
CA THR A 81 -2.72 -4.50 17.97
C THR A 81 -2.18 -3.26 17.28
N ASP A 82 -0.96 -2.86 17.65
CA ASP A 82 -0.27 -1.77 17.00
C ASP A 82 0.11 -2.10 15.54
N GLU A 83 0.46 -1.06 14.76
CA GLU A 83 0.81 -1.20 13.35
C GLU A 83 2.04 -2.10 13.11
N TRP A 84 2.95 -2.17 14.10
CA TRP A 84 4.20 -2.94 14.00
C TRP A 84 3.99 -4.43 14.27
N SER A 85 2.94 -4.77 14.99
CA SER A 85 2.60 -6.14 15.35
C SER A 85 1.55 -6.76 14.43
N SER A 86 0.78 -5.93 13.72
CA SER A 86 -0.24 -6.37 12.77
C SER A 86 0.35 -7.19 11.62
N PRO A 87 -0.31 -8.25 11.13
CA PRO A 87 0.08 -8.97 9.92
C PRO A 87 -0.15 -8.16 8.63
N SER A 88 -1.02 -7.14 8.66
CA SER A 88 -1.34 -6.30 7.51
C SER A 88 -0.09 -5.59 6.96
N GLY A 89 0.16 -5.73 5.68
CA GLY A 89 1.36 -5.17 5.02
C GLY A 89 2.66 -5.95 5.27
N ARG A 90 2.61 -7.11 5.96
CA ARG A 90 3.78 -7.90 6.37
C ARG A 90 3.74 -9.37 5.89
N ARG A 91 2.64 -9.81 5.32
CA ARG A 91 2.45 -11.15 4.75
C ARG A 91 2.96 -11.17 3.31
N MET A 92 4.25 -11.44 3.14
CA MET A 92 4.94 -11.40 1.84
C MET A 92 4.41 -12.43 0.84
N ASP A 93 3.72 -13.44 1.32
CA ASP A 93 3.04 -14.50 0.55
C ASP A 93 1.71 -14.05 -0.08
N LEU A 94 1.20 -12.86 0.27
CA LEU A 94 -0.09 -12.35 -0.19
C LEU A 94 0.04 -11.12 -1.10
N PRO A 95 -0.91 -10.92 -2.05
CA PRO A 95 -0.95 -9.71 -2.86
C PRO A 95 -0.95 -8.45 -1.98
N ASN A 96 -0.09 -7.50 -2.35
CA ASN A 96 0.21 -6.30 -1.56
C ASN A 96 0.42 -6.58 -0.05
N ARG A 97 1.07 -7.71 0.24
CA ARG A 97 1.44 -8.15 1.59
C ARG A 97 0.27 -8.28 2.57
N GLY A 98 -0.93 -8.57 2.06
CA GLY A 98 -2.15 -8.70 2.88
C GLY A 98 -2.69 -7.37 3.44
N ASN A 99 -2.27 -6.23 2.91
CA ASN A 99 -2.82 -4.93 3.29
C ASN A 99 -4.23 -4.78 2.73
N ILE A 100 -5.21 -4.54 3.61
CA ILE A 100 -6.63 -4.46 3.25
C ILE A 100 -6.99 -3.13 2.55
N LEU A 101 -6.28 -2.04 2.86
CA LEU A 101 -6.47 -0.75 2.22
C LEU A 101 -5.98 -0.77 0.77
N ALA A 102 -4.87 -1.46 0.52
CA ALA A 102 -4.14 -1.35 -0.72
C ALA A 102 -4.74 -2.21 -1.84
N VAL A 103 -4.65 -1.71 -3.07
CA VAL A 103 -5.05 -2.46 -4.27
C VAL A 103 -4.24 -3.76 -4.36
N PRO A 104 -4.87 -4.92 -4.58
CA PRO A 104 -4.16 -6.18 -4.78
C PRO A 104 -3.16 -6.07 -5.93
N MET A 105 -1.88 -6.30 -5.63
CA MET A 105 -0.79 -6.28 -6.61
C MET A 105 0.32 -7.25 -6.23
N SER A 106 1.13 -7.61 -7.20
CA SER A 106 2.40 -8.32 -6.99
C SER A 106 3.43 -7.78 -7.97
N MET A 107 4.63 -7.49 -7.46
CA MET A 107 5.73 -6.90 -8.23
C MET A 107 7.00 -7.69 -7.98
N SER A 108 7.84 -7.80 -8.99
CA SER A 108 9.18 -8.40 -8.90
C SER A 108 10.21 -7.56 -9.65
N LYS A 109 11.46 -7.61 -9.17
CA LYS A 109 12.58 -6.98 -9.84
C LYS A 109 12.94 -7.77 -11.10
N THR A 110 13.16 -7.06 -12.19
CA THR A 110 13.58 -7.60 -13.49
C THR A 110 15.06 -7.33 -13.73
N ASP A 111 15.66 -8.04 -14.69
CA ASP A 111 17.10 -7.97 -14.98
C ASP A 111 17.55 -6.58 -15.48
N ASP A 112 16.63 -5.83 -16.10
CA ASP A 112 16.86 -4.46 -16.55
C ASP A 112 16.76 -3.41 -15.41
N GLY A 113 16.63 -3.87 -14.16
CA GLY A 113 16.65 -3.01 -12.99
C GLY A 113 15.32 -2.27 -12.73
N ARG A 114 14.22 -2.72 -13.33
CA ARG A 114 12.88 -2.21 -13.07
C ARG A 114 12.09 -3.12 -12.12
N LEU A 115 10.93 -2.67 -11.67
CA LEU A 115 9.92 -3.51 -11.05
C LEU A 115 8.75 -3.70 -12.01
N ARG A 116 8.38 -4.95 -12.27
CA ARG A 116 7.22 -5.30 -13.08
C ARG A 116 6.33 -6.29 -12.37
N GLY A 117 5.05 -6.24 -12.70
CA GLY A 117 4.09 -7.14 -12.13
C GLY A 117 2.67 -6.82 -12.57
N TRP A 118 1.74 -7.08 -11.67
CA TRP A 118 0.32 -6.89 -11.94
C TRP A 118 -0.39 -6.20 -10.78
N ALA A 119 -1.51 -5.54 -11.10
CA ALA A 119 -2.50 -5.03 -10.18
C ALA A 119 -3.91 -5.41 -10.64
N ARG A 120 -4.85 -5.57 -9.71
CA ARG A 120 -6.24 -5.85 -10.02
C ARG A 120 -7.16 -4.98 -9.17
N PHE A 121 -7.92 -4.12 -9.83
CA PHE A 121 -8.99 -3.37 -9.18
C PHE A 121 -10.25 -4.22 -9.11
N ARG A 122 -10.93 -4.17 -7.98
CA ARG A 122 -12.18 -4.89 -7.70
C ARG A 122 -13.37 -3.92 -7.76
N ARG A 123 -14.58 -4.43 -7.63
CA ARG A 123 -15.81 -3.62 -7.60
C ARG A 123 -15.78 -2.52 -6.54
N PHE A 124 -15.21 -2.80 -5.38
CA PHE A 124 -15.01 -1.79 -4.33
C PHE A 124 -14.27 -0.54 -4.80
N HIS A 125 -13.39 -0.67 -5.79
CA HIS A 125 -12.61 0.44 -6.34
C HIS A 125 -13.34 1.22 -7.46
N LEU A 126 -14.59 0.87 -7.78
CA LEU A 126 -15.37 1.57 -8.79
C LEU A 126 -15.57 3.04 -8.45
N GLY A 127 -15.33 3.90 -9.41
CA GLY A 127 -15.76 5.28 -9.46
C GLY A 127 -17.15 5.42 -10.12
N ARG A 128 -17.18 5.97 -11.32
CA ARG A 128 -18.38 6.13 -12.13
C ARG A 128 -18.20 5.55 -13.53
N ASN A 129 -19.32 5.22 -14.20
CA ASN A 129 -19.34 4.75 -15.58
C ASN A 129 -18.44 3.53 -15.85
N GLY A 130 -18.36 2.59 -14.90
CA GLY A 130 -17.55 1.37 -15.04
C GLY A 130 -16.04 1.57 -14.88
N ALA A 131 -15.58 2.79 -14.61
CA ALA A 131 -14.17 3.11 -14.44
C ALA A 131 -13.73 2.98 -12.98
N VAL A 132 -12.48 2.62 -12.78
CA VAL A 132 -11.80 2.69 -11.47
C VAL A 132 -11.80 4.13 -10.95
N HIS A 133 -12.07 4.33 -9.67
CA HIS A 133 -11.98 5.63 -9.01
C HIS A 133 -10.54 6.16 -9.03
N GLY A 134 -10.35 7.43 -9.40
CA GLY A 134 -9.02 8.04 -9.51
C GLY A 134 -8.19 7.95 -8.22
N GLY A 135 -8.85 8.05 -7.05
CA GLY A 135 -8.17 7.86 -5.76
C GLY A 135 -7.64 6.44 -5.55
N ALA A 136 -8.28 5.41 -6.11
CA ALA A 136 -7.76 4.04 -6.05
C ALA A 136 -6.48 3.87 -6.90
N LEU A 137 -6.37 4.61 -8.02
CA LEU A 137 -5.12 4.71 -8.78
C LEU A 137 -4.02 5.40 -7.97
N GLY A 138 -4.36 6.44 -7.21
CA GLY A 138 -3.44 7.07 -6.26
C GLY A 138 -2.90 6.08 -5.23
N LEU A 139 -3.79 5.27 -4.61
CA LEU A 139 -3.38 4.21 -3.66
C LEU A 139 -2.48 3.15 -4.32
N LEU A 140 -2.77 2.76 -5.56
CA LEU A 140 -1.91 1.84 -6.30
C LEU A 140 -0.53 2.42 -6.50
N PHE A 141 -0.44 3.63 -7.08
CA PHE A 141 0.84 4.22 -7.45
C PHE A 141 1.67 4.68 -6.25
N ASP A 142 1.07 5.11 -5.15
CA ASP A 142 1.80 5.35 -3.91
C ASP A 142 2.51 4.07 -3.44
N SER A 143 1.80 2.93 -3.47
CA SER A 143 2.36 1.63 -3.12
C SER A 143 3.43 1.16 -4.12
N VAL A 144 3.17 1.26 -5.43
CA VAL A 144 4.09 0.84 -6.50
C VAL A 144 5.37 1.64 -6.48
N LEU A 145 5.27 2.98 -6.51
CA LEU A 145 6.43 3.86 -6.59
C LEU A 145 7.23 3.84 -5.27
N GLY A 146 6.53 3.74 -4.11
CA GLY A 146 7.18 3.57 -2.82
C GLY A 146 7.98 2.27 -2.73
N MET A 147 7.41 1.14 -3.18
CA MET A 147 8.10 -0.13 -3.25
C MET A 147 9.29 -0.06 -4.22
N THR A 148 9.11 0.55 -5.40
CA THR A 148 10.16 0.72 -6.40
C THR A 148 11.32 1.52 -5.86
N SER A 149 11.05 2.65 -5.21
CA SER A 149 12.04 3.46 -4.53
C SER A 149 12.83 2.63 -3.51
N ALA A 150 12.14 1.89 -2.63
CA ALA A 150 12.78 1.10 -1.59
C ALA A 150 13.63 -0.05 -2.15
N VAL A 151 13.09 -0.85 -3.06
CA VAL A 151 13.76 -2.06 -3.59
C VAL A 151 14.95 -1.72 -4.48
N LEU A 152 14.85 -0.67 -5.30
CA LEU A 152 15.88 -0.33 -6.27
C LEU A 152 17.00 0.55 -5.69
N THR A 153 16.76 1.27 -4.59
CA THR A 153 17.78 2.11 -3.94
C THR A 153 18.34 1.54 -2.64
N GLY A 154 17.85 0.36 -2.23
CA GLY A 154 18.42 -0.39 -1.10
C GLY A 154 18.01 0.12 0.28
N GLY A 155 16.89 0.83 0.40
CA GLY A 155 16.44 1.30 1.70
C GLY A 155 14.94 1.56 1.81
N PRO A 156 14.30 1.13 2.91
CA PRO A 156 12.86 1.36 3.14
C PRO A 156 12.55 2.69 3.84
N TYR A 157 13.54 3.56 4.02
CA TYR A 157 13.43 4.77 4.84
C TYR A 157 13.05 6.01 4.04
N GLN A 158 12.18 5.84 3.05
CA GLN A 158 11.70 6.96 2.24
C GLN A 158 10.27 7.33 2.63
N ARG A 159 9.92 8.59 2.41
CA ARG A 159 8.55 9.10 2.48
C ARG A 159 8.18 9.73 1.16
N THR A 160 6.94 9.51 0.75
CA THR A 160 6.34 10.18 -0.40
C THR A 160 6.26 11.67 -0.15
N ALA A 161 6.90 12.48 -0.99
CA ALA A 161 6.81 13.93 -0.93
C ALA A 161 5.75 14.48 -1.87
N TYR A 162 5.63 13.89 -3.05
CA TYR A 162 4.51 14.11 -3.96
C TYR A 162 4.28 12.89 -4.86
N LEU A 163 3.07 12.81 -5.39
CA LEU A 163 2.62 11.88 -6.39
C LEU A 163 1.85 12.66 -7.46
N HIS A 164 2.22 12.47 -8.72
CA HIS A 164 1.54 13.01 -9.88
C HIS A 164 1.02 11.86 -10.74
N LEU A 165 -0.24 11.93 -11.18
CA LEU A 165 -0.85 10.93 -12.04
C LEU A 165 -1.45 11.59 -13.29
N ASP A 166 -1.17 10.99 -14.42
CA ASP A 166 -1.80 11.28 -15.70
C ASP A 166 -2.76 10.15 -16.09
N TYR A 167 -4.04 10.44 -16.14
CA TYR A 167 -5.08 9.50 -16.54
C TYR A 167 -5.20 9.53 -18.06
N ARG A 168 -4.72 8.47 -18.73
CA ARG A 168 -4.67 8.39 -20.21
C ARG A 168 -5.89 7.72 -20.78
N SER A 169 -6.40 6.68 -20.11
CA SER A 169 -7.57 5.90 -20.57
C SER A 169 -8.38 5.41 -19.37
N ILE A 170 -9.60 4.94 -19.63
CA ILE A 170 -10.47 4.33 -18.63
C ILE A 170 -9.81 3.05 -18.11
N VAL A 171 -9.68 2.94 -16.79
CA VAL A 171 -9.12 1.76 -16.13
C VAL A 171 -10.25 0.80 -15.79
N PRO A 172 -10.26 -0.44 -16.33
CA PRO A 172 -11.29 -1.44 -16.03
C PRO A 172 -11.09 -2.06 -14.65
N ILE A 173 -12.19 -2.55 -14.05
CA ILE A 173 -12.15 -3.41 -12.87
C ILE A 173 -12.09 -4.89 -13.26
N ASP A 174 -11.84 -5.75 -12.27
CA ASP A 174 -11.86 -7.22 -12.34
C ASP A 174 -10.95 -7.82 -13.43
N LYS A 175 -9.99 -7.05 -13.88
CA LYS A 175 -8.96 -7.45 -14.83
C LYS A 175 -7.58 -7.31 -14.23
N GLN A 176 -6.69 -8.23 -14.55
CA GLN A 176 -5.28 -8.14 -14.21
C GLN A 176 -4.58 -7.21 -15.19
N LEU A 177 -4.04 -6.10 -14.69
CA LEU A 177 -3.39 -5.06 -15.47
C LEU A 177 -1.89 -5.09 -15.21
N GLN A 178 -1.08 -4.80 -16.23
CA GLN A 178 0.36 -4.76 -16.13
C GLN A 178 0.82 -3.46 -15.45
N VAL A 179 1.76 -3.59 -14.53
CA VAL A 179 2.43 -2.48 -13.83
C VAL A 179 3.92 -2.55 -14.13
N ASP A 180 4.48 -1.42 -14.51
CA ASP A 180 5.93 -1.24 -14.69
C ASP A 180 6.38 0.03 -13.95
N ALA A 181 7.50 -0.03 -13.22
CA ALA A 181 8.03 1.14 -12.53
C ALA A 181 9.56 1.08 -12.41
N GLY A 182 10.19 2.24 -12.38
CA GLY A 182 11.63 2.37 -12.27
C GLY A 182 12.06 3.66 -11.59
N VAL A 183 13.30 3.68 -11.11
CA VAL A 183 13.94 4.88 -10.59
C VAL A 183 14.52 5.67 -11.76
N ASP A 184 14.08 6.91 -11.93
CA ASP A 184 14.55 7.79 -12.99
C ASP A 184 15.89 8.43 -12.63
N ARG A 185 16.03 8.88 -11.38
CA ARG A 185 17.28 9.46 -10.85
C ARG A 185 17.27 9.51 -9.32
N VAL A 186 18.45 9.58 -8.77
CA VAL A 186 18.70 9.86 -7.35
C VAL A 186 19.53 11.14 -7.25
N ASP A 187 19.08 12.09 -6.43
CA ASP A 187 19.75 13.35 -6.17
C ASP A 187 19.84 13.56 -4.65
N GLY A 188 20.97 13.22 -4.06
CA GLY A 188 21.16 13.19 -2.62
C GLY A 188 20.10 12.31 -1.94
N ARG A 189 19.21 12.92 -1.15
CA ARG A 189 18.11 12.21 -0.47
C ARG A 189 16.83 12.08 -1.32
N LYS A 190 16.79 12.68 -2.49
CA LYS A 190 15.63 12.70 -3.37
C LYS A 190 15.71 11.55 -4.37
N ILE A 191 14.65 10.75 -4.44
CA ILE A 191 14.52 9.62 -5.35
C ILE A 191 13.31 9.89 -6.23
N PHE A 192 13.54 10.08 -7.51
CA PHE A 192 12.51 10.31 -8.51
C PHE A 192 12.19 8.98 -9.17
N VAL A 193 10.90 8.64 -9.17
CA VAL A 193 10.39 7.34 -9.62
C VAL A 193 9.25 7.57 -10.58
N SER A 194 9.19 6.80 -11.64
CA SER A 194 8.06 6.78 -12.56
C SER A 194 7.51 5.37 -12.75
N GLY A 195 6.26 5.30 -13.17
CA GLY A 195 5.61 4.02 -13.45
C GLY A 195 4.40 4.18 -14.36
N SER A 196 3.93 3.06 -14.89
CA SER A 196 2.77 2.98 -15.76
C SER A 196 1.88 1.79 -15.42
N LEU A 197 0.61 1.92 -15.76
CA LEU A 197 -0.40 0.89 -15.71
C LEU A 197 -0.93 0.69 -17.13
N CYS A 198 -0.90 -0.55 -17.63
CA CYS A 198 -1.28 -0.89 -18.97
C CYS A 198 -2.28 -2.06 -19.02
N ASP A 199 -3.09 -2.08 -20.07
CA ASP A 199 -3.91 -3.21 -20.50
C ASP A 199 -3.42 -3.67 -21.88
N GLY A 200 -2.56 -4.68 -21.91
CA GLY A 200 -1.82 -5.04 -23.12
C GLY A 200 -0.98 -3.85 -23.61
N GLU A 201 -1.23 -3.40 -24.84
CA GLU A 201 -0.55 -2.26 -25.44
C GLU A 201 -1.17 -0.90 -25.07
N THR A 202 -2.32 -0.90 -24.40
CA THR A 202 -3.04 0.34 -24.07
C THR A 202 -2.49 0.91 -22.75
N LEU A 203 -1.92 2.10 -22.83
CA LEU A 203 -1.53 2.87 -21.65
C LEU A 203 -2.76 3.45 -20.95
N LEU A 204 -2.98 3.10 -19.69
CA LEU A 204 -4.12 3.54 -18.90
C LEU A 204 -3.78 4.73 -18.01
N THR A 205 -2.65 4.64 -17.29
CA THR A 205 -2.22 5.68 -16.35
C THR A 205 -0.71 5.72 -16.28
N GLU A 206 -0.15 6.92 -16.20
CA GLU A 206 1.24 7.16 -15.87
C GLU A 206 1.33 7.85 -14.51
N ALA A 207 2.41 7.59 -13.80
CA ALA A 207 2.65 8.21 -12.51
C ALA A 207 4.12 8.61 -12.34
N GLN A 208 4.33 9.71 -11.64
CA GLN A 208 5.63 10.19 -11.22
C GLN A 208 5.57 10.51 -9.73
N GLY A 209 6.61 10.16 -9.00
CA GLY A 209 6.70 10.43 -7.57
C GLY A 209 8.08 10.88 -7.13
N LEU A 210 8.10 11.70 -6.12
CA LEU A 210 9.31 12.05 -5.38
C LEU A 210 9.24 11.39 -4.00
N PHE A 211 10.25 10.61 -3.71
CA PHE A 211 10.49 10.01 -2.39
C PHE A 211 11.72 10.65 -1.76
N VAL A 212 11.67 10.87 -0.46
CA VAL A 212 12.77 11.53 0.26
C VAL A 212 13.26 10.62 1.37
N LEU A 213 14.54 10.28 1.36
CA LEU A 213 15.19 9.56 2.45
C LEU A 213 15.07 10.34 3.75
N LEU A 214 14.58 9.69 4.77
CA LEU A 214 14.47 10.27 6.11
C LEU A 214 15.88 10.53 6.69
N LYS A 215 16.02 11.62 7.42
CA LYS A 215 17.17 11.85 8.29
C LYS A 215 17.00 11.02 9.56
N PRO A 216 18.08 10.75 10.31
CA PRO A 216 17.97 10.15 11.63
C PRO A 216 16.95 10.89 12.48
N CYS A 217 16.06 10.15 13.15
CA CYS A 217 14.99 10.67 14.02
C CYS A 217 13.85 11.45 13.30
N GLN A 218 13.74 11.41 11.98
CA GLN A 218 12.52 11.85 11.30
C GLN A 218 11.44 10.75 11.37
N PRO A 219 10.16 11.11 11.59
CA PRO A 219 9.04 10.18 11.60
C PRO A 219 8.72 9.63 10.20
#